data_3826a3fedd11b2bc57171eb36d1e23d3
#
_entry.id   3826a3fedd11b2bc57171eb36d1e23d3
#
_cell.length_a   1.000
_cell.length_b   1.000
_cell.length_c   1.000
_cell.angle_alpha   90.00
_cell.angle_beta   90.00
_cell.angle_gamma   90.00
#
_symmetry.space_group_name_H-M   'P 1'
#
loop_
_entity.id
_entity.type
_entity.pdbx_description
1 polymer ?
#
loop_
_entity_poly.entity_id
_entity_poly.type
_entity_poly.pdbx_seq_one_letter_code
_entity_poly.pdbx_strand_id
1 'polypeptide(L)'
;MGRKRAIPDAQLLDAAETVVRRDGAARLTLDAVAAEAGISKSSVLYAVGSKRGLIRAIVERRIDEWHGRCARLEAALADRPNRTVEAVLELIAEPLPQADRSVAVSLSAAVFTDETVRAPIQRDIAERFERVARDAPAPTGATCAMLAIEGLLSLERFDLLQFEPERRARLLSAISWLAEQEPGVGPRGPRADMHDDDGPPSGGPSACSGRRGQG
;
A
#
# COMPACT_ATOMS: atom_id res chain seq x y z
N MET A 1 -3.82 -2.41 -37.28
CA MET A 1 -4.76 -3.22 -36.48
C MET A 1 -3.97 -3.92 -35.39
N GLY A 2 -4.00 -3.38 -34.16
CA GLY A 2 -3.32 -3.98 -33.00
C GLY A 2 -3.99 -5.30 -32.62
N ARG A 3 -3.24 -6.37 -32.67
CA ARG A 3 -3.66 -7.70 -32.25
C ARG A 3 -3.99 -7.65 -30.76
N LYS A 4 -5.27 -7.81 -30.39
CA LYS A 4 -5.71 -7.95 -28.99
C LYS A 4 -4.88 -9.07 -28.37
N ARG A 5 -4.00 -8.71 -27.42
CA ARG A 5 -3.22 -9.70 -26.67
C ARG A 5 -4.24 -10.57 -25.94
N ALA A 6 -4.27 -11.86 -26.22
CA ALA A 6 -5.09 -12.80 -25.47
C ALA A 6 -4.67 -12.72 -23.99
N ILE A 7 -5.65 -12.63 -23.12
CA ILE A 7 -5.41 -12.74 -21.68
C ILE A 7 -4.74 -14.09 -21.44
N PRO A 8 -3.64 -14.16 -20.66
CA PRO A 8 -3.01 -15.43 -20.34
C PRO A 8 -4.02 -16.39 -19.72
N ASP A 9 -4.01 -17.65 -20.13
CA ASP A 9 -4.87 -18.69 -19.58
C ASP A 9 -4.71 -18.73 -18.04
N ALA A 10 -5.81 -18.87 -17.32
CA ALA A 10 -5.82 -18.97 -15.85
C ALA A 10 -4.83 -20.04 -15.36
N GLN A 11 -4.78 -21.19 -16.03
CA GLN A 11 -3.86 -22.29 -15.73
C GLN A 11 -2.38 -21.84 -15.78
N LEU A 12 -2.00 -20.99 -16.74
CA LEU A 12 -0.65 -20.46 -16.86
C LEU A 12 -0.29 -19.54 -15.69
N LEU A 13 -1.22 -18.68 -15.29
CA LEU A 13 -1.01 -17.76 -14.14
C LEU A 13 -1.01 -18.51 -12.81
N ASP A 14 -1.82 -19.55 -12.65
CA ASP A 14 -1.82 -20.42 -11.47
C ASP A 14 -0.47 -21.14 -11.33
N ALA A 15 0.05 -21.67 -12.43
CA ALA A 15 1.38 -22.28 -12.46
C ALA A 15 2.48 -21.26 -12.12
N ALA A 16 2.38 -20.04 -12.65
CA ALA A 16 3.35 -18.99 -12.36
C ALA A 16 3.33 -18.58 -10.88
N GLU A 17 2.17 -18.42 -10.27
CA GLU A 17 2.06 -18.14 -8.83
C GLU A 17 2.55 -19.31 -7.97
N THR A 18 2.31 -20.54 -8.40
CA THR A 18 2.84 -21.76 -7.73
C THR A 18 4.37 -21.74 -7.74
N VAL A 19 4.99 -21.42 -8.88
CA VAL A 19 6.46 -21.27 -8.97
C VAL A 19 6.95 -20.14 -8.05
N VAL A 20 6.30 -18.96 -8.06
CA VAL A 20 6.68 -17.85 -7.18
C VAL A 20 6.55 -18.23 -5.70
N ARG A 21 5.47 -18.92 -5.34
CA ARG A 21 5.22 -19.35 -3.95
C ARG A 21 6.24 -20.36 -3.45
N ARG A 22 6.63 -21.29 -4.30
CA ARG A 22 7.58 -22.36 -3.96
C ARG A 22 9.04 -21.88 -4.00
N ASP A 23 9.41 -21.16 -5.05
CA ASP A 23 10.82 -20.91 -5.40
C ASP A 23 11.22 -19.42 -5.31
N GLY A 24 10.25 -18.52 -5.11
CA GLY A 24 10.42 -17.07 -5.14
C GLY A 24 10.46 -16.48 -6.55
N ALA A 25 10.22 -15.15 -6.65
CA ALA A 25 10.18 -14.46 -7.95
C ALA A 25 11.53 -14.44 -8.68
N ALA A 26 12.65 -14.60 -7.97
CA ALA A 26 13.97 -14.71 -8.60
C ALA A 26 14.06 -15.93 -9.52
N ARG A 27 13.44 -17.04 -9.12
CA ARG A 27 13.41 -18.29 -9.88
C ARG A 27 12.24 -18.40 -10.88
N LEU A 28 11.36 -17.42 -10.91
CA LEU A 28 10.31 -17.35 -11.91
C LEU A 28 10.93 -17.20 -13.30
N THR A 29 10.84 -18.24 -14.11
CA THR A 29 11.28 -18.28 -15.52
C THR A 29 10.18 -18.83 -16.40
N LEU A 30 10.20 -18.51 -17.70
CA LEU A 30 9.22 -19.08 -18.64
C LEU A 30 9.32 -20.61 -18.72
N ASP A 31 10.54 -21.16 -18.54
CA ASP A 31 10.77 -22.61 -18.52
C ASP A 31 10.15 -23.26 -17.28
N ALA A 32 10.34 -22.66 -16.09
CA ALA A 32 9.77 -23.16 -14.85
C ALA A 32 8.23 -23.16 -14.90
N VAL A 33 7.64 -22.08 -15.46
CA VAL A 33 6.18 -21.99 -15.60
C VAL A 33 5.66 -22.97 -16.67
N ALA A 34 6.38 -23.15 -17.77
CA ALA A 34 6.03 -24.12 -18.80
C ALA A 34 5.99 -25.56 -18.22
N ALA A 35 7.02 -25.91 -17.43
CA ALA A 35 7.10 -27.19 -16.74
C ALA A 35 5.96 -27.38 -15.74
N GLU A 36 5.69 -26.37 -14.92
CA GLU A 36 4.60 -26.40 -13.91
C GLU A 36 3.22 -26.49 -14.55
N ALA A 37 2.98 -25.75 -15.65
CA ALA A 37 1.72 -25.73 -16.37
C ALA A 37 1.53 -26.94 -17.30
N GLY A 38 2.57 -27.74 -17.54
CA GLY A 38 2.52 -28.86 -18.48
C GLY A 38 2.39 -28.45 -19.94
N ILE A 39 2.88 -27.24 -20.32
CA ILE A 39 2.80 -26.69 -21.68
C ILE A 39 4.20 -26.36 -22.22
N SER A 40 4.28 -26.03 -23.52
CA SER A 40 5.58 -25.67 -24.11
C SER A 40 6.01 -24.26 -23.70
N LYS A 41 7.34 -24.02 -23.58
CA LYS A 41 7.91 -22.68 -23.40
C LYS A 41 7.45 -21.70 -24.48
N SER A 42 7.30 -22.16 -25.72
CA SER A 42 6.82 -21.33 -26.81
C SER A 42 5.38 -20.88 -26.60
N SER A 43 4.53 -21.73 -26.00
CA SER A 43 3.15 -21.35 -25.60
C SER A 43 3.15 -20.27 -24.53
N VAL A 44 3.98 -20.41 -23.48
CA VAL A 44 4.15 -19.38 -22.46
C VAL A 44 4.65 -18.08 -23.07
N LEU A 45 5.72 -18.14 -23.88
CA LEU A 45 6.26 -16.97 -24.56
C LEU A 45 5.24 -16.28 -25.46
N TYR A 46 4.43 -17.05 -26.19
CA TYR A 46 3.35 -16.51 -27.01
C TYR A 46 2.30 -15.76 -26.18
N ALA A 47 1.93 -16.31 -25.02
CA ALA A 47 0.92 -15.73 -24.13
C ALA A 47 1.41 -14.43 -23.46
N VAL A 48 2.60 -14.42 -22.87
CA VAL A 48 3.09 -13.32 -22.01
C VAL A 48 4.25 -12.51 -22.60
N GLY A 49 4.88 -12.98 -23.64
CA GLY A 49 5.96 -12.31 -24.37
C GLY A 49 7.32 -12.28 -23.65
N SER A 50 7.35 -12.28 -22.31
CA SER A 50 8.59 -12.21 -21.52
C SER A 50 8.31 -12.52 -20.04
N LYS A 51 9.39 -12.73 -19.25
CA LYS A 51 9.27 -12.80 -17.77
C LYS A 51 8.60 -11.56 -17.19
N ARG A 52 8.93 -10.38 -17.70
CA ARG A 52 8.30 -9.10 -17.29
C ARG A 52 6.79 -9.10 -17.59
N GLY A 53 6.41 -9.53 -18.81
CA GLY A 53 5.00 -9.67 -19.18
C GLY A 53 4.25 -10.68 -18.32
N LEU A 54 4.91 -11.75 -17.89
CA LEU A 54 4.36 -12.74 -16.97
C LEU A 54 4.10 -12.13 -15.58
N ILE A 55 5.07 -11.42 -15.01
CA ILE A 55 4.93 -10.74 -13.71
C ILE A 55 3.80 -9.71 -13.78
N ARG A 56 3.75 -8.92 -14.85
CA ARG A 56 2.67 -7.95 -15.07
C ARG A 56 1.31 -8.64 -15.12
N ALA A 57 1.18 -9.75 -15.84
CA ALA A 57 -0.07 -10.49 -15.92
C ALA A 57 -0.53 -11.07 -14.56
N ILE A 58 0.40 -11.52 -13.72
CA ILE A 58 0.09 -11.93 -12.33
C ILE A 58 -0.45 -10.73 -11.54
N VAL A 59 0.21 -9.57 -11.63
CA VAL A 59 -0.23 -8.35 -10.93
C VAL A 59 -1.62 -7.91 -11.39
N GLU A 60 -1.85 -7.85 -12.70
CA GLU A 60 -3.15 -7.48 -13.28
C GLU A 60 -4.26 -8.45 -12.80
N ARG A 61 -4.02 -9.76 -12.82
CA ARG A 61 -4.98 -10.74 -12.30
C ARG A 61 -5.32 -10.51 -10.83
N ARG A 62 -4.32 -10.23 -9.98
CA ARG A 62 -4.56 -9.96 -8.55
C ARG A 62 -5.36 -8.68 -8.32
N ILE A 63 -5.16 -7.66 -9.14
CA ILE A 63 -5.97 -6.45 -9.11
C ILE A 63 -7.42 -6.78 -9.51
N ASP A 64 -7.63 -7.55 -10.57
CA ASP A 64 -8.98 -7.93 -11.03
C ASP A 64 -9.72 -8.79 -9.99
N GLU A 65 -9.03 -9.74 -9.35
CA GLU A 65 -9.59 -10.56 -8.27
C GLU A 65 -9.99 -9.71 -7.06
N TRP A 66 -9.12 -8.75 -6.68
CA TRP A 66 -9.41 -7.79 -5.63
C TRP A 66 -10.64 -6.95 -5.96
N HIS A 67 -10.68 -6.36 -7.16
CA HIS A 67 -11.84 -5.60 -7.63
C HIS A 67 -13.14 -6.40 -7.60
N GLY A 68 -13.09 -7.64 -8.09
CA GLY A 68 -14.26 -8.51 -8.07
C GLY A 68 -14.77 -8.84 -6.66
N ARG A 69 -13.85 -8.94 -5.68
CA ARG A 69 -14.22 -9.12 -4.27
C ARG A 69 -14.80 -7.83 -3.69
N CYS A 70 -14.13 -6.68 -3.89
CA CYS A 70 -14.65 -5.38 -3.45
C CYS A 70 -16.03 -5.09 -4.03
N ALA A 71 -16.24 -5.28 -5.32
CA ALA A 71 -17.52 -5.01 -5.96
C ALA A 71 -18.68 -5.84 -5.38
N ARG A 72 -18.41 -7.10 -5.03
CA ARG A 72 -19.42 -7.95 -4.36
C ARG A 72 -19.78 -7.44 -2.97
N LEU A 73 -18.80 -7.00 -2.20
CA LEU A 73 -19.03 -6.42 -0.88
C LEU A 73 -19.71 -5.06 -0.96
N GLU A 74 -19.27 -4.19 -1.87
CA GLU A 74 -19.92 -2.88 -2.11
C GLU A 74 -21.40 -3.04 -2.51
N ALA A 75 -21.74 -4.08 -3.30
CA ALA A 75 -23.13 -4.38 -3.65
C ALA A 75 -23.94 -4.84 -2.44
N ALA A 76 -23.34 -5.62 -1.53
CA ALA A 76 -23.98 -6.05 -0.29
C ALA A 76 -24.16 -4.88 0.72
N LEU A 77 -23.32 -3.85 0.61
CA LEU A 77 -23.33 -2.65 1.47
C LEU A 77 -23.96 -1.43 0.78
N ALA A 78 -24.82 -1.63 -0.23
CA ALA A 78 -25.35 -0.56 -1.08
C ALA A 78 -25.97 0.61 -0.33
N ASP A 79 -26.63 0.35 0.81
CA ASP A 79 -27.30 1.35 1.64
C ASP A 79 -26.40 1.99 2.71
N ARG A 80 -25.12 1.56 2.80
CA ARG A 80 -24.19 2.11 3.78
C ARG A 80 -23.49 3.35 3.25
N PRO A 81 -23.34 4.42 4.08
CA PRO A 81 -22.39 5.47 3.79
C PRO A 81 -20.96 4.87 3.77
N ASN A 82 -20.07 5.41 2.98
CA ASN A 82 -18.67 4.91 2.89
C ASN A 82 -18.54 3.44 2.45
N ARG A 83 -19.52 2.89 1.71
CA ARG A 83 -19.54 1.47 1.29
C ARG A 83 -18.23 0.98 0.67
N THR A 84 -17.49 1.83 -0.02
CA THR A 84 -16.18 1.48 -0.60
C THR A 84 -15.14 1.23 0.49
N VAL A 85 -15.08 2.08 1.52
CA VAL A 85 -14.17 1.90 2.66
C VAL A 85 -14.57 0.67 3.47
N GLU A 86 -15.87 0.53 3.76
CA GLU A 86 -16.41 -0.61 4.51
C GLU A 86 -16.16 -1.94 3.79
N ALA A 87 -16.33 -1.99 2.47
CA ALA A 87 -16.04 -3.18 1.67
C ALA A 87 -14.56 -3.57 1.74
N VAL A 88 -13.65 -2.59 1.73
CA VAL A 88 -12.22 -2.86 1.91
C VAL A 88 -11.91 -3.34 3.32
N LEU A 89 -12.49 -2.72 4.36
CA LEU A 89 -12.31 -3.15 5.75
C LEU A 89 -12.80 -4.58 5.96
N GLU A 90 -13.95 -4.94 5.41
CA GLU A 90 -14.49 -6.29 5.47
C GLU A 90 -13.62 -7.30 4.72
N LEU A 91 -13.08 -6.89 3.55
CA LEU A 91 -12.17 -7.73 2.77
C LEU A 91 -10.85 -8.02 3.49
N ILE A 92 -10.38 -7.10 4.31
CA ILE A 92 -9.14 -7.22 5.09
C ILE A 92 -9.38 -7.58 6.56
N ALA A 93 -10.62 -7.92 6.95
CA ALA A 93 -10.93 -8.31 8.33
C ALA A 93 -10.00 -9.42 8.82
N GLU A 94 -9.76 -10.42 7.97
CA GLU A 94 -8.76 -11.44 8.20
C GLU A 94 -7.39 -11.02 7.62
N PRO A 95 -6.29 -11.33 8.33
CA PRO A 95 -4.95 -11.09 7.81
C PRO A 95 -4.68 -11.86 6.51
N LEU A 96 -3.87 -11.27 5.64
CA LEU A 96 -3.45 -11.94 4.40
C LEU A 96 -2.72 -13.25 4.73
N PRO A 97 -3.10 -14.40 4.11
CA PRO A 97 -2.41 -15.66 4.30
C PRO A 97 -0.90 -15.53 4.02
N GLN A 98 -0.08 -16.26 4.77
CA GLN A 98 1.38 -16.20 4.61
C GLN A 98 1.84 -16.51 3.18
N ALA A 99 1.18 -17.46 2.50
CA ALA A 99 1.48 -17.80 1.12
C ALA A 99 1.29 -16.59 0.18
N ASP A 100 0.25 -15.79 0.38
CA ASP A 100 -0.03 -14.61 -0.45
C ASP A 100 0.90 -13.44 -0.12
N ARG A 101 1.28 -13.27 1.16
CA ARG A 101 2.33 -12.34 1.57
C ARG A 101 3.66 -12.65 0.89
N SER A 102 4.06 -13.94 0.89
CA SER A 102 5.30 -14.39 0.24
C SER A 102 5.32 -14.05 -1.26
N VAL A 103 4.20 -14.23 -1.96
CA VAL A 103 4.08 -13.83 -3.37
C VAL A 103 4.19 -12.31 -3.52
N ALA A 104 3.48 -11.53 -2.70
CA ALA A 104 3.53 -10.06 -2.76
C ALA A 104 4.94 -9.52 -2.51
N VAL A 105 5.64 -10.02 -1.49
CA VAL A 105 7.03 -9.67 -1.20
C VAL A 105 7.95 -10.06 -2.36
N SER A 106 7.79 -11.26 -2.90
CA SER A 106 8.60 -11.74 -4.02
C SER A 106 8.45 -10.90 -5.27
N LEU A 107 7.27 -10.34 -5.53
CA LEU A 107 7.00 -9.50 -6.69
C LEU A 107 7.37 -8.03 -6.46
N SER A 108 7.54 -7.59 -5.21
CA SER A 108 7.78 -6.19 -4.87
C SER A 108 8.99 -5.58 -5.57
N ALA A 109 10.08 -6.33 -5.71
CA ALA A 109 11.28 -5.85 -6.41
C ALA A 109 10.96 -5.46 -7.87
N ALA A 110 10.14 -6.24 -8.57
CA ALA A 110 9.71 -5.91 -9.93
C ALA A 110 8.80 -4.67 -9.95
N VAL A 111 7.89 -4.55 -8.98
CA VAL A 111 7.02 -3.36 -8.84
C VAL A 111 7.84 -2.09 -8.65
N PHE A 112 8.89 -2.13 -7.81
CA PHE A 112 9.72 -0.94 -7.56
C PHE A 112 10.66 -0.58 -8.69
N THR A 113 11.12 -1.57 -9.48
CA THR A 113 12.14 -1.36 -10.52
C THR A 113 11.59 -1.27 -11.94
N ASP A 114 10.35 -1.68 -12.17
CA ASP A 114 9.76 -1.78 -13.52
C ASP A 114 8.43 -1.03 -13.61
N GLU A 115 8.45 0.06 -14.36
CA GLU A 115 7.27 0.91 -14.57
C GLU A 115 6.10 0.15 -15.21
N THR A 116 6.37 -0.78 -16.11
CA THR A 116 5.31 -1.55 -16.79
C THR A 116 4.57 -2.51 -15.86
N VAL A 117 5.24 -2.93 -14.78
CA VAL A 117 4.64 -3.74 -13.70
C VAL A 117 3.95 -2.84 -12.68
N ARG A 118 4.52 -1.67 -12.40
CA ARG A 118 4.00 -0.70 -11.43
C ARG A 118 2.76 0.05 -11.91
N ALA A 119 2.69 0.41 -13.20
CA ALA A 119 1.63 1.25 -13.75
C ALA A 119 0.20 0.72 -13.52
N PRO A 120 -0.11 -0.59 -13.63
CA PRO A 120 -1.44 -1.11 -13.27
C PRO A 120 -1.80 -0.85 -11.81
N ILE A 121 -0.86 -1.03 -10.87
CA ILE A 121 -1.06 -0.80 -9.43
C ILE A 121 -1.30 0.69 -9.15
N GLN A 122 -0.49 1.58 -9.77
CA GLN A 122 -0.66 3.02 -9.61
C GLN A 122 -2.04 3.49 -10.07
N ARG A 123 -2.52 2.97 -11.20
CA ARG A 123 -3.84 3.28 -11.72
C ARG A 123 -4.93 2.80 -10.79
N ASP A 124 -4.86 1.55 -10.34
CA ASP A 124 -5.82 0.98 -9.39
C ASP A 124 -5.93 1.82 -8.10
N ILE A 125 -4.79 2.15 -7.50
CA ILE A 125 -4.75 2.98 -6.29
C ILE A 125 -5.37 4.35 -6.56
N ALA A 126 -4.97 5.03 -7.63
CA ALA A 126 -5.48 6.36 -7.96
C ALA A 126 -7.01 6.34 -8.17
N GLU A 127 -7.52 5.41 -8.98
CA GLU A 127 -8.96 5.28 -9.25
C GLU A 127 -9.76 4.99 -7.98
N ARG A 128 -9.23 4.18 -7.07
CA ARG A 128 -9.86 3.87 -5.80
C ARG A 128 -9.92 5.08 -4.87
N PHE A 129 -8.83 5.82 -4.74
CA PHE A 129 -8.81 7.05 -3.94
C PHE A 129 -9.71 8.14 -4.50
N GLU A 130 -9.73 8.33 -5.82
CA GLU A 130 -10.64 9.27 -6.48
C GLU A 130 -12.12 8.89 -6.26
N ARG A 131 -12.46 7.60 -6.33
CA ARG A 131 -13.81 7.12 -6.07
C ARG A 131 -14.22 7.38 -4.63
N VAL A 132 -13.37 7.07 -3.65
CA VAL A 132 -13.63 7.35 -2.24
C VAL A 132 -13.82 8.83 -1.98
N ALA A 133 -12.94 9.69 -2.53
CA ALA A 133 -13.04 11.13 -2.36
C ALA A 133 -14.31 11.73 -2.98
N ARG A 134 -14.83 11.14 -4.06
CA ARG A 134 -16.05 11.60 -4.74
C ARG A 134 -17.33 11.12 -4.06
N ASP A 135 -17.36 9.86 -3.62
CA ASP A 135 -18.59 9.17 -3.26
C ASP A 135 -18.84 9.13 -1.73
N ALA A 136 -17.83 9.43 -0.92
CA ALA A 136 -17.96 9.42 0.54
C ALA A 136 -18.66 10.69 1.07
N PRO A 137 -19.54 10.56 2.08
CA PRO A 137 -20.14 11.70 2.77
C PRO A 137 -19.14 12.60 3.50
N ALA A 138 -18.03 12.03 3.97
CA ALA A 138 -16.90 12.71 4.63
C ALA A 138 -15.61 12.42 3.84
N PRO A 139 -15.36 13.12 2.72
CA PRO A 139 -14.27 12.79 1.79
C PRO A 139 -12.87 12.79 2.42
N THR A 140 -12.60 13.74 3.31
CA THR A 140 -11.29 13.84 3.97
C THR A 140 -11.06 12.65 4.92
N GLY A 141 -12.05 12.35 5.77
CA GLY A 141 -11.98 11.23 6.69
C GLY A 141 -11.89 9.89 5.96
N ALA A 142 -12.71 9.70 4.92
CA ALA A 142 -12.67 8.49 4.12
C ALA A 142 -11.32 8.32 3.40
N THR A 143 -10.71 9.40 2.89
CA THR A 143 -9.37 9.37 2.31
C THR A 143 -8.31 9.03 3.36
N CYS A 144 -8.40 9.62 4.57
CA CYS A 144 -7.50 9.28 5.68
C CYS A 144 -7.66 7.81 6.11
N ALA A 145 -8.89 7.30 6.13
CA ALA A 145 -9.15 5.88 6.42
C ALA A 145 -8.51 4.97 5.37
N MET A 146 -8.62 5.29 4.09
CA MET A 146 -7.93 4.55 3.01
C MET A 146 -6.42 4.57 3.15
N LEU A 147 -5.82 5.73 3.51
CA LEU A 147 -4.39 5.82 3.79
C LEU A 147 -3.97 4.94 4.98
N ALA A 148 -4.78 4.90 6.03
CA ALA A 148 -4.55 4.04 7.19
C ALA A 148 -4.64 2.55 6.82
N ILE A 149 -5.61 2.16 5.98
CA ILE A 149 -5.73 0.81 5.42
C ILE A 149 -4.48 0.42 4.63
N GLU A 150 -4.05 1.26 3.69
CA GLU A 150 -2.84 1.00 2.89
C GLU A 150 -1.58 0.89 3.76
N GLY A 151 -1.48 1.73 4.79
CA GLY A 151 -0.40 1.65 5.79
C GLY A 151 -0.41 0.32 6.55
N LEU A 152 -1.56 -0.09 7.08
CA LEU A 152 -1.73 -1.36 7.77
C LEU A 152 -1.36 -2.55 6.88
N LEU A 153 -1.94 -2.60 5.67
CA LEU A 153 -1.66 -3.66 4.71
C LEU A 153 -0.18 -3.71 4.29
N SER A 154 0.47 -2.56 4.16
CA SER A 154 1.89 -2.49 3.81
C SER A 154 2.76 -3.05 4.93
N LEU A 155 2.49 -2.68 6.19
CA LEU A 155 3.22 -3.19 7.36
C LEU A 155 3.09 -4.71 7.48
N GLU A 156 1.87 -5.24 7.34
CA GLU A 156 1.58 -6.67 7.43
C GLU A 156 2.12 -7.45 6.23
N ARG A 157 1.98 -6.89 5.01
CA ARG A 157 2.42 -7.53 3.76
C ARG A 157 3.92 -7.72 3.69
N PHE A 158 4.69 -6.71 4.13
CA PHE A 158 6.14 -6.75 4.14
C PHE A 158 6.74 -7.32 5.43
N ASP A 159 5.89 -7.87 6.31
CA ASP A 159 6.28 -8.45 7.60
C ASP A 159 7.10 -7.48 8.48
N LEU A 160 6.81 -6.19 8.36
CA LEU A 160 7.47 -5.13 9.14
C LEU A 160 6.84 -4.99 10.52
N LEU A 161 5.53 -5.25 10.64
CA LEU A 161 4.80 -5.23 11.89
C LEU A 161 3.56 -6.12 11.76
N GLN A 162 3.38 -6.99 12.74
CA GLN A 162 2.17 -7.79 12.90
C GLN A 162 1.45 -7.34 14.16
N PHE A 163 0.13 -7.23 14.09
CA PHE A 163 -0.69 -6.86 15.23
C PHE A 163 -1.37 -8.09 15.80
N GLU A 164 -1.46 -8.15 17.14
CA GLU A 164 -2.29 -9.14 17.81
C GLU A 164 -3.76 -9.00 17.36
N PRO A 165 -4.52 -10.11 17.23
CA PRO A 165 -5.87 -10.10 16.65
C PRO A 165 -6.80 -9.06 17.25
N GLU A 166 -6.84 -8.91 18.58
CA GLU A 166 -7.70 -7.95 19.26
C GLU A 166 -7.27 -6.51 18.99
N ARG A 167 -5.96 -6.25 18.91
CA ARG A 167 -5.44 -4.92 18.58
C ARG A 167 -5.75 -4.57 17.12
N ARG A 168 -5.61 -5.54 16.23
CA ARG A 168 -5.92 -5.37 14.81
C ARG A 168 -7.40 -5.04 14.61
N ALA A 169 -8.30 -5.79 15.26
CA ALA A 169 -9.74 -5.55 15.20
C ALA A 169 -10.11 -4.13 15.70
N ARG A 170 -9.48 -3.66 16.80
CA ARG A 170 -9.66 -2.29 17.29
C ARG A 170 -9.17 -1.24 16.28
N LEU A 171 -8.05 -1.49 15.60
CA LEU A 171 -7.56 -0.58 14.56
C LEU A 171 -8.53 -0.50 13.38
N LEU A 172 -9.05 -1.62 12.90
CA LEU A 172 -10.04 -1.64 11.81
C LEU A 172 -11.31 -0.87 12.21
N SER A 173 -11.82 -1.06 13.43
CA SER A 173 -12.96 -0.31 13.95
C SER A 173 -12.68 1.20 14.04
N ALA A 174 -11.48 1.59 14.45
CA ALA A 174 -11.06 3.00 14.49
C ALA A 174 -10.95 3.61 13.09
N ILE A 175 -10.51 2.84 12.10
CA ILE A 175 -10.43 3.26 10.70
C ILE A 175 -11.84 3.42 10.11
N SER A 176 -12.78 2.51 10.41
CA SER A 176 -14.18 2.66 10.01
C SER A 176 -14.78 3.94 10.59
N TRP A 177 -14.60 4.18 11.88
CA TRP A 177 -15.03 5.43 12.52
C TRP A 177 -14.43 6.67 11.87
N LEU A 178 -13.12 6.64 11.55
CA LEU A 178 -12.42 7.75 10.90
C LEU A 178 -13.03 8.10 9.54
N ALA A 179 -13.50 7.11 8.78
CA ALA A 179 -14.14 7.32 7.48
C ALA A 179 -15.43 8.14 7.56
N GLU A 180 -16.08 8.19 8.73
CA GLU A 180 -17.31 8.95 8.96
C GLU A 180 -17.02 10.39 9.43
N GLN A 181 -15.78 10.72 9.77
CA GLN A 181 -15.39 12.02 10.28
C GLN A 181 -15.01 12.97 9.12
N GLU A 182 -15.49 14.21 9.17
CA GLU A 182 -14.95 15.27 8.32
C GLU A 182 -14.07 16.18 9.19
N PRO A 183 -12.77 15.85 9.34
CA PRO A 183 -11.88 16.66 10.15
C PRO A 183 -11.76 18.03 9.49
N GLY A 184 -12.19 19.06 10.21
CA GLY A 184 -12.02 20.43 9.77
C GLY A 184 -10.54 20.71 9.52
N VAL A 185 -10.19 21.02 8.30
CA VAL A 185 -8.86 21.52 7.95
C VAL A 185 -8.81 22.97 8.42
N GLY A 186 -8.76 23.16 9.75
CA GLY A 186 -8.38 24.45 10.30
C GLY A 186 -6.94 24.72 9.88
N PRO A 187 -6.61 25.95 9.44
CA PRO A 187 -5.22 26.32 9.24
C PRO A 187 -4.50 26.01 10.54
N ARG A 188 -3.47 25.18 10.48
CA ARG A 188 -2.50 25.15 11.58
C ARG A 188 -2.03 26.57 11.69
N GLY A 189 -2.42 27.26 12.77
CA GLY A 189 -1.86 28.55 13.10
C GLY A 189 -0.34 28.46 12.97
N PRO A 190 0.35 29.54 12.57
CA PRO A 190 1.79 29.53 12.52
C PRO A 190 2.28 28.91 13.83
N ARG A 191 3.16 27.90 13.76
CA ARG A 191 3.87 27.43 14.92
C ARG A 191 4.42 28.70 15.54
N ALA A 192 3.98 29.03 16.75
CA ALA A 192 4.64 30.06 17.54
C ALA A 192 6.13 29.69 17.46
N ASP A 193 6.88 30.53 16.78
CA ASP A 193 8.33 30.39 16.73
C ASP A 193 8.76 30.24 18.17
N MET A 194 9.29 29.09 18.51
CA MET A 194 10.10 28.96 19.69
C MET A 194 11.30 29.86 19.41
N HIS A 195 11.13 31.14 19.79
CA HIS A 195 12.24 32.00 19.98
C HIS A 195 13.07 31.36 21.11
N ASP A 196 14.16 30.73 20.72
CA ASP A 196 15.29 30.49 21.57
C ASP A 196 15.85 31.88 21.96
N ASP A 197 15.24 32.47 22.98
CA ASP A 197 15.76 33.69 23.65
C ASP A 197 16.81 33.25 24.68
N ASP A 198 17.81 32.50 24.20
CA ASP A 198 19.08 32.28 24.88
C ASP A 198 20.11 33.30 24.37
N GLY A 199 19.75 34.56 24.49
CA GLY A 199 20.75 35.62 24.49
C GLY A 199 21.69 35.48 25.70
N PRO A 200 23.03 35.48 25.52
CA PRO A 200 23.94 35.39 26.63
C PRO A 200 23.75 36.60 27.60
N PRO A 201 23.82 36.40 28.92
CA PRO A 201 23.63 37.49 29.86
C PRO A 201 24.71 38.54 29.62
N SER A 202 24.31 39.76 29.30
CA SER A 202 25.14 40.93 29.19
C SER A 202 25.67 41.33 30.60
N GLY A 203 26.74 40.69 31.00
CA GLY A 203 27.52 41.08 32.16
C GLY A 203 28.35 42.30 31.84
N GLY A 204 27.86 43.48 32.18
CA GLY A 204 28.64 44.72 32.15
C GLY A 204 29.84 44.66 33.10
N PRO A 205 30.96 45.31 32.76
CA PRO A 205 32.13 45.35 33.63
C PRO A 205 31.89 46.29 34.76
N SER A 206 31.83 45.76 35.99
CA SER A 206 31.91 46.56 37.21
C SER A 206 33.34 46.99 37.43
N ALA A 207 33.56 48.29 37.26
CA ALA A 207 34.79 48.94 37.66
C ALA A 207 34.93 48.88 39.18
N CYS A 208 36.00 48.31 39.70
CA CYS A 208 36.42 48.49 41.07
C CYS A 208 37.86 48.97 41.05
N SER A 209 37.94 50.24 41.36
CA SER A 209 39.18 51.03 41.61
C SER A 209 39.81 50.62 42.90
N GLY A 210 41.12 50.49 42.86
CA GLY A 210 42.02 51.05 43.90
C GLY A 210 42.21 50.31 45.19
N ARG A 211 43.37 49.85 45.48
CA ARG A 211 44.28 50.44 46.51
C ARG A 211 45.56 49.59 46.59
N ARG A 212 46.61 50.39 46.62
CA ARG A 212 48.01 50.16 46.94
C ARG A 212 48.17 49.52 48.34
N GLY A 213 49.30 48.93 48.56
CA GLY A 213 49.96 48.63 49.87
C GLY A 213 50.92 47.45 49.70
N GLN A 214 52.11 47.68 49.38
CA GLN A 214 53.37 47.68 50.21
C GLN A 214 53.50 46.39 51.06
N GLY A 215 54.58 45.66 50.80
CA GLY A 215 55.16 44.58 51.56
C GLY A 215 56.11 43.76 50.72
#